data_00b8a42807c5473f1a85c8dc2a4fbe10
#
_entry.id   00b8a42807c5473f1a85c8dc2a4fbe10
#
_cell.length_a   1.000
_cell.length_b   1.000
_cell.length_c   1.000
_cell.angle_alpha   90.00
_cell.angle_beta   90.00
_cell.angle_gamma   90.00
#
_symmetry.space_group_name_H-M   'P 1'
#
loop_
_entity.id
_entity.type
_entity.pdbx_description
1 polymer ?
#
loop_
_entity_poly.entity_id
_entity_poly.type
_entity_poly.pdbx_seq_one_letter_code
_entity_poly.pdbx_strand_id
1 'polypeptide(L)'
;MDFIAEIVLGYIDRILSVALKRHGIVDYKILRYRDDYRIFVNNSNDGEMVLKLLSEIMMPFGLKLNASKTKGSQDVITQSIKKDKLAWLFISQNYRIGLQKQLLLIRQHSINYTNSGSLVTALNKFDKKV
;
A
#
# COMPACT_ATOMS: atom_id res chain seq x y z
N MET A 1 15.87 1.37 10.25
CA MET A 1 15.89 2.52 9.35
C MET A 1 16.92 3.52 9.83
N ASP A 2 17.70 4.08 8.94
CA ASP A 2 18.74 5.03 9.29
C ASP A 2 18.12 6.37 9.74
N PHE A 3 18.59 6.91 10.85
CA PHE A 3 18.16 8.20 11.40
C PHE A 3 18.40 9.37 10.40
N ILE A 4 19.51 9.30 9.65
CA ILE A 4 19.84 10.31 8.62
C ILE A 4 18.80 10.28 7.48
N ALA A 5 18.39 9.10 7.04
CA ALA A 5 17.35 8.96 6.01
C ALA A 5 16.02 9.58 6.46
N GLU A 6 15.65 9.42 7.73
CA GLU A 6 14.43 10.00 8.29
C GLU A 6 14.49 11.54 8.34
N ILE A 7 15.64 12.11 8.66
CA ILE A 7 15.86 13.56 8.63
C ILE A 7 15.72 14.10 7.20
N VAL A 8 16.33 13.45 6.21
CA VAL A 8 16.25 13.86 4.80
C VAL A 8 14.81 13.80 4.29
N LEU A 9 14.09 12.71 4.58
CA LEU A 9 12.69 12.55 4.19
C LEU A 9 11.78 13.58 4.88
N GLY A 10 12.02 13.89 6.15
CA GLY A 10 11.30 14.95 6.87
C GLY A 10 11.53 16.34 6.27
N TYR A 11 12.74 16.62 5.79
CA TYR A 11 13.06 17.85 5.07
C TYR A 11 12.34 17.91 3.72
N ILE A 12 12.29 16.80 2.99
CA ILE A 12 11.54 16.69 1.72
C ILE A 12 10.04 16.94 1.97
N ASP A 13 9.46 16.37 3.02
CA ASP A 13 8.06 16.59 3.38
C ASP A 13 7.74 18.07 3.62
N ARG A 14 8.66 18.79 4.27
CA ARG A 14 8.52 20.22 4.52
C ARG A 14 8.56 21.02 3.21
N ILE A 15 9.52 20.75 2.33
CA ILE A 15 9.62 21.42 1.02
C ILE A 15 8.38 21.16 0.20
N LEU A 16 7.90 19.91 0.17
CA LEU A 16 6.69 19.53 -0.55
C LEU A 16 5.48 20.32 -0.06
N SER A 17 5.29 20.45 1.24
CA SER A 17 4.19 21.23 1.82
C SER A 17 4.21 22.69 1.37
N VAL A 18 5.38 23.32 1.31
CA VAL A 18 5.53 24.69 0.82
C VAL A 18 5.24 24.77 -0.68
N ALA A 19 5.74 23.83 -1.47
CA ALA A 19 5.51 23.78 -2.91
C ALA A 19 4.04 23.60 -3.25
N LEU A 20 3.33 22.73 -2.56
CA LEU A 20 1.89 22.49 -2.76
C LEU A 20 1.07 23.76 -2.48
N LYS A 21 1.37 24.49 -1.42
CA LYS A 21 0.73 25.78 -1.12
C LYS A 21 0.94 26.79 -2.23
N ARG A 22 2.14 26.88 -2.81
CA ARG A 22 2.45 27.77 -3.93
C ARG A 22 1.66 27.43 -5.19
N HIS A 23 1.34 26.16 -5.41
CA HIS A 23 0.54 25.69 -6.54
C HIS A 23 -0.98 25.73 -6.27
N GLY A 24 -1.39 26.24 -5.10
CA GLY A 24 -2.79 26.35 -4.73
C GLY A 24 -3.47 25.03 -4.35
N ILE A 25 -2.68 23.98 -4.15
CA ILE A 25 -3.19 22.68 -3.69
C ILE A 25 -3.22 22.73 -2.17
N VAL A 26 -4.42 22.87 -1.61
CA VAL A 26 -4.64 23.00 -0.15
C VAL A 26 -5.40 21.81 0.42
N ASP A 27 -6.17 21.11 -0.40
CA ASP A 27 -7.03 20.01 0.02
C ASP A 27 -6.38 18.66 -0.32
N TYR A 28 -5.40 18.30 0.48
CA TYR A 28 -4.67 17.05 0.36
C TYR A 28 -4.32 16.48 1.73
N LYS A 29 -4.06 15.17 1.78
CA LYS A 29 -3.49 14.48 2.93
C LYS A 29 -2.38 13.57 2.49
N ILE A 30 -1.22 13.68 3.11
CA ILE A 30 -0.06 12.82 2.86
C ILE A 30 0.27 12.07 4.13
N LEU A 31 0.31 10.76 4.02
CA LEU A 31 0.80 9.87 5.07
C LEU A 31 2.11 9.25 4.58
N ARG A 32 3.14 9.35 5.40
CA ARG A 32 4.42 8.70 5.14
C ARG A 32 4.74 7.70 6.24
N TYR A 33 5.11 6.51 5.83
CA TYR A 33 5.68 5.50 6.70
C TYR A 33 7.02 5.06 6.14
N ARG A 34 8.11 5.53 6.75
CA ARG A 34 9.47 5.39 6.23
C ARG A 34 9.59 6.01 4.84
N ASP A 35 9.84 5.21 3.81
CA ASP A 35 9.96 5.56 2.39
C ASP A 35 8.65 5.40 1.60
N ASP A 36 7.60 4.89 2.23
CA ASP A 36 6.28 4.72 1.59
C ASP A 36 5.40 5.97 1.79
N TYR A 37 4.96 6.56 0.68
CA TYR A 37 4.02 7.68 0.64
C TYR A 37 2.62 7.22 0.26
N ARG A 38 1.62 7.70 0.98
CA ARG A 38 0.21 7.60 0.62
C ARG A 38 -0.36 9.00 0.51
N ILE A 39 -0.79 9.35 -0.69
CA ILE A 39 -1.25 10.69 -1.05
C ILE A 39 -2.75 10.60 -1.35
N PHE A 40 -3.54 11.37 -0.63
CA PHE A 40 -4.99 11.48 -0.79
C PHE A 40 -5.31 12.87 -1.28
N VAL A 41 -6.05 12.97 -2.37
CA VAL A 41 -6.48 14.21 -3.02
C VAL A 41 -7.91 14.05 -3.52
N ASN A 42 -8.59 15.17 -3.73
CA ASN A 42 -9.98 15.13 -4.21
C ASN A 42 -10.11 14.93 -5.72
N ASN A 43 -9.07 15.25 -6.47
CA ASN A 43 -9.07 15.03 -7.92
C ASN A 43 -7.73 14.45 -8.39
N SER A 44 -7.77 13.75 -9.53
CA SER A 44 -6.58 13.07 -10.08
C SER A 44 -5.51 14.04 -10.56
N ASN A 45 -5.88 15.22 -11.04
CA ASN A 45 -4.93 16.22 -11.52
C ASN A 45 -4.04 16.74 -10.39
N ASP A 46 -4.63 16.98 -9.21
CA ASP A 46 -3.85 17.35 -8.02
C ASP A 46 -2.92 16.22 -7.59
N GLY A 47 -3.38 14.97 -7.69
CA GLY A 47 -2.57 13.79 -7.40
C GLY A 47 -1.34 13.69 -8.30
N GLU A 48 -1.49 13.90 -9.60
CA GLU A 48 -0.39 13.91 -10.57
C GLU A 48 0.58 15.06 -10.29
N MET A 49 0.07 16.24 -9.96
CA MET A 49 0.88 17.39 -9.60
C MET A 49 1.70 17.13 -8.33
N VAL A 50 1.09 16.53 -7.31
CA VAL A 50 1.79 16.17 -6.07
C VAL A 50 2.92 15.19 -6.36
N LEU A 51 2.67 14.15 -7.17
CA LEU A 51 3.70 13.17 -7.55
C LEU A 51 4.84 13.80 -8.34
N LYS A 52 4.52 14.71 -9.25
CA LYS A 52 5.52 15.45 -10.03
C LYS A 52 6.41 16.30 -9.11
N LEU A 53 5.81 17.11 -8.25
CA LEU A 53 6.54 17.95 -7.30
C LEU A 53 7.40 17.12 -6.33
N LEU A 54 6.86 16.00 -5.83
CA LEU A 54 7.62 15.11 -4.97
C LEU A 54 8.83 14.52 -5.69
N SER A 55 8.66 14.08 -6.93
CA SER A 55 9.76 13.58 -7.77
C SER A 55 10.84 14.63 -8.01
N GLU A 56 10.45 15.87 -8.34
CA GLU A 56 11.36 16.98 -8.55
C GLU A 56 12.14 17.35 -7.27
N ILE A 57 11.48 17.34 -6.12
CA ILE A 57 12.10 17.62 -4.81
C ILE A 57 13.07 16.51 -4.39
N MET A 58 12.77 15.26 -4.70
CA MET A 58 13.62 14.11 -4.36
C MET A 58 14.90 14.02 -5.21
N MET A 59 14.85 14.53 -6.44
CA MET A 59 15.95 14.39 -7.42
C MET A 59 17.29 14.93 -6.91
N PRO A 60 17.39 16.13 -6.29
CA PRO A 60 18.65 16.66 -5.76
C PRO A 60 19.27 15.81 -4.66
N PHE A 61 18.46 15.00 -3.97
CA PHE A 61 18.92 14.07 -2.91
C PHE A 61 19.32 12.69 -3.45
N GLY A 62 19.29 12.51 -4.78
CA GLY A 62 19.56 11.19 -5.39
C GLY A 62 18.45 10.16 -5.19
N LEU A 63 17.27 10.58 -4.76
CA LEU A 63 16.11 9.73 -4.53
C LEU A 63 15.19 9.73 -5.75
N LYS A 64 14.56 8.59 -6.02
CA LYS A 64 13.58 8.43 -7.11
C LYS A 64 12.34 7.70 -6.63
N LEU A 65 11.19 8.14 -7.12
CA LEU A 65 9.95 7.38 -6.95
C LEU A 65 10.02 6.08 -7.76
N ASN A 66 9.60 4.99 -7.16
CA ASN A 66 9.53 3.70 -7.85
C ASN A 66 8.24 3.65 -8.69
N ALA A 67 8.36 3.88 -9.99
CA ALA A 67 7.23 3.91 -10.91
C ALA A 67 6.44 2.60 -10.92
N SER A 68 7.08 1.43 -10.75
CA SER A 68 6.39 0.13 -10.73
C SER A 68 5.54 -0.07 -9.48
N LYS A 69 5.87 0.61 -8.37
CA LYS A 69 5.13 0.57 -7.11
C LYS A 69 4.17 1.74 -6.93
N THR A 70 4.32 2.80 -7.72
CA THR A 70 3.46 3.99 -7.66
C THR A 70 2.16 3.70 -8.42
N LYS A 71 1.04 3.74 -7.74
CA LYS A 71 -0.29 3.44 -8.30
C LYS A 71 -1.28 4.50 -7.87
N GLY A 72 -2.06 5.01 -8.81
CA GLY A 72 -3.25 5.81 -8.54
C GLY A 72 -4.46 4.90 -8.35
N SER A 73 -5.36 5.28 -7.47
CA SER A 73 -6.58 4.55 -7.17
C SER A 73 -7.72 5.52 -6.86
N GLN A 74 -8.90 5.24 -7.38
CA GLN A 74 -10.12 5.97 -7.02
C GLN A 74 -10.87 5.31 -5.86
N ASP A 75 -10.60 4.03 -5.62
CA ASP A 75 -11.18 3.29 -4.50
C ASP A 75 -10.12 3.01 -3.43
N VAL A 76 -10.16 3.84 -2.38
CA VAL A 76 -9.18 3.78 -1.28
C VAL A 76 -9.33 2.50 -0.46
N ILE A 77 -10.51 1.96 -0.32
CA ILE A 77 -10.80 0.83 0.58
C ILE A 77 -10.30 -0.48 -0.04
N THR A 78 -10.81 -0.85 -1.21
CA THR A 78 -10.49 -2.15 -1.82
C THR A 78 -9.10 -2.20 -2.41
N GLN A 79 -8.61 -1.08 -2.97
CA GLN A 79 -7.30 -1.04 -3.62
C GLN A 79 -6.12 -0.80 -2.65
N SER A 80 -6.39 -0.39 -1.41
CA SER A 80 -5.37 -0.33 -0.35
C SER A 80 -5.03 -1.70 0.23
N ILE A 81 -5.92 -2.68 0.06
CA ILE A 81 -5.72 -4.05 0.53
C ILE A 81 -5.05 -4.87 -0.58
N LYS A 82 -4.04 -5.65 -0.24
CA LYS A 82 -3.41 -6.56 -1.20
C LYS A 82 -4.45 -7.53 -1.76
N LYS A 83 -4.40 -7.79 -3.07
CA LYS A 83 -5.37 -8.65 -3.77
C LYS A 83 -5.52 -10.04 -3.16
N ASP A 84 -4.41 -10.63 -2.71
CA ASP A 84 -4.38 -11.92 -2.04
C ASP A 84 -5.14 -11.90 -0.70
N LYS A 85 -4.96 -10.84 0.09
CA LYS A 85 -5.70 -10.67 1.36
C LYS A 85 -7.19 -10.44 1.12
N LEU A 86 -7.53 -9.63 0.12
CA LEU A 86 -8.92 -9.37 -0.25
C LEU A 86 -9.61 -10.65 -0.70
N ALA A 87 -8.97 -11.42 -1.59
CA ALA A 87 -9.48 -12.72 -2.04
C ALA A 87 -9.69 -13.69 -0.86
N TRP A 88 -8.75 -13.73 0.09
CA TRP A 88 -8.87 -14.56 1.29
C TRP A 88 -10.03 -14.15 2.18
N LEU A 89 -10.27 -12.84 2.36
CA LEU A 89 -11.41 -12.34 3.16
C LEU A 89 -12.74 -12.77 2.58
N PHE A 90 -12.90 -12.78 1.26
CA PHE A 90 -14.13 -13.25 0.61
C PHE A 90 -14.35 -14.77 0.75
N ILE A 91 -13.28 -15.55 0.83
CA ILE A 91 -13.35 -17.02 0.98
C ILE A 91 -13.65 -17.42 2.43
N SER A 92 -13.09 -16.70 3.40
CA SER A 92 -13.05 -17.14 4.81
C SER A 92 -14.30 -16.81 5.64
N GLN A 93 -15.37 -16.27 5.05
CA GLN A 93 -16.56 -15.83 5.78
C GLN A 93 -17.42 -16.96 6.38
N ASN A 94 -17.15 -18.22 6.08
CA ASN A 94 -17.90 -19.34 6.62
C ASN A 94 -17.10 -20.10 7.71
N TYR A 95 -17.30 -19.75 8.95
CA TYR A 95 -16.64 -20.36 10.12
C TYR A 95 -16.94 -21.84 10.36
N ARG A 96 -17.92 -22.42 9.66
CA ARG A 96 -18.37 -23.82 9.82
C ARG A 96 -17.99 -24.73 8.66
N ILE A 97 -16.84 -24.49 8.06
CA ILE A 97 -16.36 -25.30 6.95
C ILE A 97 -15.60 -26.51 7.50
N GLY A 98 -15.96 -27.72 7.02
CA GLY A 98 -15.22 -28.94 7.35
C GLY A 98 -13.75 -28.89 6.94
N LEU A 99 -12.89 -29.64 7.61
CA LEU A 99 -11.43 -29.61 7.40
C LEU A 99 -11.03 -29.86 5.94
N GLN A 100 -11.70 -30.80 5.26
CA GLN A 100 -11.43 -31.09 3.83
C GLN A 100 -11.69 -29.87 2.94
N LYS A 101 -12.84 -29.21 3.14
CA LYS A 101 -13.20 -28.02 2.36
C LYS A 101 -12.25 -26.86 2.66
N GLN A 102 -11.83 -26.71 3.91
CA GLN A 102 -10.85 -25.69 4.29
C GLN A 102 -9.51 -25.94 3.60
N LEU A 103 -9.04 -27.19 3.54
CA LEU A 103 -7.80 -27.55 2.84
C LEU A 103 -7.89 -27.26 1.33
N LEU A 104 -9.03 -27.57 0.69
CA LEU A 104 -9.25 -27.28 -0.72
C LEU A 104 -9.25 -25.77 -1.00
N LEU A 105 -9.85 -24.95 -0.13
CA LEU A 105 -9.83 -23.51 -0.24
C LEU A 105 -8.40 -22.93 -0.11
N ILE A 106 -7.62 -23.45 0.84
CA ILE A 106 -6.21 -23.09 1.00
C ILE A 106 -5.43 -23.44 -0.25
N ARG A 107 -5.63 -24.63 -0.81
CA ARG A 107 -5.00 -25.08 -2.06
C ARG A 107 -5.37 -24.16 -3.23
N GLN A 108 -6.65 -23.85 -3.41
CA GLN A 108 -7.12 -22.97 -4.46
C GLN A 108 -6.50 -21.57 -4.35
N HIS A 109 -6.43 -21.04 -3.13
CA HIS A 109 -5.78 -19.75 -2.88
C HIS A 109 -4.27 -19.80 -3.17
N SER A 110 -3.60 -20.91 -2.85
CA SER A 110 -2.16 -21.07 -3.12
C SER A 110 -1.83 -21.10 -4.63
N ILE A 111 -2.73 -21.65 -5.44
CA ILE A 111 -2.57 -21.66 -6.90
C ILE A 111 -2.64 -20.25 -7.47
N ASN A 112 -3.56 -19.43 -6.97
CA ASN A 112 -3.77 -18.06 -7.43
C ASN A 112 -2.74 -17.06 -6.87
N TYR A 113 -2.26 -17.31 -5.66
CA TYR A 113 -1.38 -16.40 -4.91
C TYR A 113 -0.27 -17.17 -4.17
N THR A 114 0.74 -17.60 -4.90
CA THR A 114 1.82 -18.49 -4.40
C THR A 114 2.63 -17.92 -3.23
N ASN A 115 2.81 -16.59 -3.17
CA ASN A 115 3.62 -15.90 -2.15
C ASN A 115 2.78 -15.09 -1.16
N SER A 116 1.55 -15.52 -0.88
CA SER A 116 0.64 -14.81 0.03
C SER A 116 0.99 -15.06 1.50
N GLY A 117 1.15 -13.97 2.27
CA GLY A 117 1.27 -14.08 3.73
C GLY A 117 0.00 -14.62 4.40
N SER A 118 -1.17 -14.44 3.76
CA SER A 118 -2.44 -15.01 4.21
C SER A 118 -2.45 -16.53 4.15
N LEU A 119 -1.72 -17.12 3.19
CA LEU A 119 -1.56 -18.56 3.04
C LEU A 119 -0.85 -19.19 4.26
N VAL A 120 0.24 -18.58 4.69
CA VAL A 120 1.00 -19.05 5.88
C VAL A 120 0.12 -19.00 7.13
N THR A 121 -0.63 -17.91 7.31
CA THR A 121 -1.56 -17.78 8.44
C THR A 121 -2.68 -18.80 8.39
N ALA A 122 -3.22 -19.11 7.21
CA ALA A 122 -4.27 -20.08 7.01
C ALA A 122 -3.78 -21.52 7.29
N LEU A 123 -2.59 -21.88 6.82
CA LEU A 123 -1.95 -23.16 7.08
C LEU A 123 -1.68 -23.37 8.57
N ASN A 124 -1.16 -22.36 9.26
CA ASN A 124 -0.93 -22.43 10.70
C ASN A 124 -2.22 -22.60 11.50
N LYS A 125 -3.32 -21.94 11.09
CA LYS A 125 -4.63 -22.12 11.71
C LYS A 125 -5.23 -23.52 11.42
N PHE A 126 -5.00 -24.04 10.22
CA PHE A 126 -5.44 -25.38 9.85
C PHE A 126 -4.70 -26.44 10.66
N ASP A 127 -3.38 -26.34 10.77
CA ASP A 127 -2.53 -27.24 11.54
C ASP A 127 -2.96 -27.34 13.01
N LYS A 128 -3.33 -26.22 13.62
CA LYS A 128 -3.85 -26.18 14.99
C LYS A 128 -5.21 -26.87 15.17
N LYS A 129 -5.98 -27.08 14.09
CA LYS A 129 -7.29 -27.77 14.13
C LYS A 129 -7.17 -29.25 13.88
N VAL A 130 -6.10 -29.66 13.29
CA VAL A 130 -5.79 -31.11 13.07
C VAL A 130 -5.15 -31.69 14.31
#